data_a289f67934869d6acea89253e92c4f2f
#
_entry.id   a289f67934869d6acea89253e92c4f2f
#
_cell.length_a   1.000
_cell.length_b   1.000
_cell.length_c   1.000
_cell.angle_alpha   90.00
_cell.angle_beta   90.00
_cell.angle_gamma   90.00
#
_symmetry.space_group_name_H-M   'P 1'
#
loop_
_entity.id
_entity.type
_entity.pdbx_description
1 polymer ?
#
loop_
_entity_poly.entity_id
_entity_poly.type
_entity_poly.pdbx_seq_one_letter_code
_entity_poly.pdbx_strand_id
1 'polypeptide(L)'
;TAPRHTEVTLTSADGARIALPGSKATTDKPLRYCPRSEVGTGLRGAGPSSRQVNNYALGNDVETSHLLACEVLTPGGNWSSYPPHKHDEHTEVERVLEEIYYYQVRAGEGDAEGFALQRIYPSPGHDIDVCTEVRGGDVVVMPYGYHGPSVAAPGYDLYYLNVMAGPAEDSVWLMTDDPHHTWVRQTWEGQEVDPRLPMTPMND
;
A
#
# COMPACT_ATOMS: atom_id res chain seq x y z
N THR A 1 -3.73 -8.84 14.43
CA THR A 1 -3.89 -7.55 15.13
C THR A 1 -3.91 -7.75 16.65
N ALA A 2 -3.31 -6.81 17.38
CA ALA A 2 -3.33 -6.78 18.83
C ALA A 2 -3.98 -5.45 19.27
N PRO A 3 -4.96 -5.49 20.20
CA PRO A 3 -5.56 -4.29 20.75
C PRO A 3 -4.62 -3.56 21.71
N ARG A 4 -5.07 -2.40 22.22
CA ARG A 4 -4.37 -1.66 23.27
C ARG A 4 -4.12 -2.55 24.49
N HIS A 5 -3.06 -2.26 25.23
CA HIS A 5 -2.72 -2.97 26.48
C HIS A 5 -2.46 -4.48 26.31
N THR A 6 -2.12 -4.92 25.11
CA THR A 6 -1.77 -6.31 24.81
C THR A 6 -0.25 -6.46 24.78
N GLU A 7 0.27 -7.38 25.57
CA GLU A 7 1.67 -7.80 25.48
C GLU A 7 1.81 -8.85 24.37
N VAL A 8 2.75 -8.60 23.46
CA VAL A 8 3.04 -9.49 22.34
C VAL A 8 4.49 -9.92 22.39
N THR A 9 4.73 -11.21 22.45
CA THR A 9 6.07 -11.79 22.38
C THR A 9 6.26 -12.44 21.02
N LEU A 10 7.32 -12.05 20.32
CA LEU A 10 7.70 -12.59 19.01
C LEU A 10 9.01 -13.37 19.18
N THR A 11 9.03 -14.61 18.69
CA THR A 11 10.22 -15.46 18.71
C THR A 11 10.46 -16.07 17.35
N SER A 12 11.74 -16.24 16.99
CA SER A 12 12.15 -16.94 15.77
C SER A 12 13.45 -17.70 16.06
N ALA A 13 13.51 -18.97 15.72
CA ALA A 13 14.69 -19.80 15.88
C ALA A 13 15.82 -19.39 14.89
N ASP A 14 15.42 -19.02 13.66
CA ASP A 14 16.36 -18.79 12.56
C ASP A 14 16.46 -17.28 12.21
N GLY A 15 15.90 -16.42 13.05
CA GLY A 15 15.72 -15.00 12.75
C GLY A 15 14.53 -14.73 11.83
N ALA A 16 14.00 -13.50 11.89
CA ALA A 16 12.91 -13.05 11.04
C ALA A 16 12.98 -11.54 10.85
N ARG A 17 12.45 -11.06 9.73
CA ARG A 17 12.10 -9.66 9.56
C ARG A 17 10.61 -9.51 9.82
N ILE A 18 10.25 -8.66 10.76
CA ILE A 18 8.87 -8.49 11.21
C ILE A 18 8.53 -7.01 11.13
N ALA A 19 7.43 -6.67 10.44
CA ALA A 19 6.86 -5.34 10.47
C ALA A 19 5.79 -5.26 11.57
N LEU A 20 5.81 -4.19 12.35
CA LEU A 20 4.86 -3.93 13.43
C LEU A 20 4.17 -2.57 13.18
N PRO A 21 3.31 -2.47 12.16
CA PRO A 21 2.57 -1.23 11.94
C PRO A 21 1.57 -1.01 13.06
N GLY A 22 1.42 0.26 13.46
CA GLY A 22 0.50 0.64 14.50
C GLY A 22 -0.10 2.02 14.27
N SER A 23 -1.27 2.24 14.83
CA SER A 23 -1.93 3.54 14.87
C SER A 23 -2.51 3.82 16.26
N LYS A 24 -2.85 5.08 16.53
CA LYS A 24 -3.65 5.39 17.72
C LYS A 24 -4.98 4.65 17.62
N ALA A 25 -5.38 4.02 18.73
CA ALA A 25 -6.65 3.34 18.84
C ALA A 25 -7.56 4.09 19.83
N THR A 26 -8.77 4.39 19.42
CA THR A 26 -9.82 5.00 20.25
C THR A 26 -10.77 3.95 20.81
N THR A 27 -10.92 2.84 20.11
CA THR A 27 -11.77 1.69 20.50
C THR A 27 -10.93 0.43 20.61
N ASP A 28 -11.31 -0.46 21.50
CA ASP A 28 -10.71 -1.78 21.58
C ASP A 28 -11.38 -2.72 20.57
N LYS A 29 -10.56 -3.50 19.91
CA LYS A 29 -10.97 -4.52 18.95
C LYS A 29 -10.44 -5.88 19.40
N PRO A 30 -11.06 -6.99 18.99
CA PRO A 30 -10.58 -8.31 19.36
C PRO A 30 -9.13 -8.55 18.91
N LEU A 31 -8.36 -9.26 19.75
CA LEU A 31 -7.10 -9.83 19.27
C LEU A 31 -7.41 -10.85 18.21
N ARG A 32 -6.77 -10.72 17.05
CA ARG A 32 -6.95 -11.66 15.94
C ARG A 32 -5.61 -11.99 15.29
N TYR A 33 -5.38 -13.27 15.13
CA TYR A 33 -4.40 -13.80 14.22
C TYR A 33 -5.11 -14.11 12.88
N CYS A 34 -4.65 -13.49 11.81
CA CYS A 34 -5.12 -13.77 10.46
C CYS A 34 -4.00 -14.55 9.73
N PRO A 35 -4.17 -15.85 9.51
CA PRO A 35 -3.20 -16.63 8.76
C PRO A 35 -3.19 -16.19 7.30
N ARG A 36 -2.07 -16.44 6.60
CA ARG A 36 -1.93 -16.07 5.19
C ARG A 36 -3.09 -16.58 4.31
N SER A 37 -3.63 -17.77 4.61
CA SER A 37 -4.74 -18.36 3.87
C SER A 37 -6.07 -17.61 3.98
N GLU A 38 -6.17 -16.66 4.92
CA GLU A 38 -7.35 -15.81 5.10
C GLU A 38 -7.12 -14.39 4.58
N VAL A 39 -5.91 -14.08 4.11
CA VAL A 39 -5.58 -12.76 3.54
C VAL A 39 -6.16 -12.65 2.15
N GLY A 40 -7.12 -11.74 1.96
CA GLY A 40 -7.71 -11.48 0.65
C GLY A 40 -6.68 -10.91 -0.32
N THR A 41 -6.64 -11.47 -1.52
CA THR A 41 -5.70 -11.07 -2.58
C THR A 41 -6.45 -10.60 -3.81
N GLY A 42 -6.05 -9.48 -4.39
CA GLY A 42 -6.62 -8.95 -5.61
C GLY A 42 -5.57 -8.44 -6.59
N LEU A 43 -5.85 -8.59 -7.89
CA LEU A 43 -5.08 -7.95 -8.94
C LEU A 43 -5.75 -6.62 -9.30
N ARG A 44 -4.96 -5.57 -9.42
CA ARG A 44 -5.45 -4.22 -9.73
C ARG A 44 -4.71 -3.63 -10.93
N GLY A 45 -5.43 -2.80 -11.70
CA GLY A 45 -4.92 -2.19 -12.91
C GLY A 45 -4.82 -3.19 -14.07
N ALA A 46 -4.31 -2.73 -15.20
CA ALA A 46 -4.06 -3.53 -16.39
C ALA A 46 -2.79 -3.07 -17.09
N GLY A 47 -2.24 -3.89 -17.98
CA GLY A 47 -0.99 -3.59 -18.67
C GLY A 47 0.11 -3.17 -17.69
N PRO A 48 0.84 -2.08 -17.97
CA PRO A 48 1.92 -1.61 -17.10
C PRO A 48 1.45 -1.06 -15.74
N SER A 49 0.14 -0.93 -15.51
CA SER A 49 -0.42 -0.53 -14.20
C SER A 49 -0.84 -1.72 -13.35
N SER A 50 -0.55 -2.93 -13.78
CA SER A 50 -0.91 -4.16 -13.06
C SER A 50 -0.05 -4.36 -11.82
N ARG A 51 -0.71 -4.67 -10.70
CA ARG A 51 -0.09 -5.03 -9.41
C ARG A 51 -0.97 -5.97 -8.63
N GLN A 52 -0.36 -6.70 -7.69
CA GLN A 52 -1.06 -7.53 -6.72
C GLN A 52 -1.19 -6.78 -5.40
N VAL A 53 -2.34 -6.90 -4.75
CA VAL A 53 -2.61 -6.33 -3.42
C VAL A 53 -3.08 -7.44 -2.51
N ASN A 54 -2.44 -7.59 -1.35
CA ASN A 54 -2.84 -8.51 -0.30
C ASN A 54 -3.36 -7.71 0.90
N ASN A 55 -4.62 -7.91 1.27
CA ASN A 55 -5.32 -7.10 2.27
C ASN A 55 -5.17 -7.73 3.67
N TYR A 56 -4.37 -7.12 4.54
CA TYR A 56 -4.17 -7.59 5.92
C TYR A 56 -5.24 -7.08 6.89
N ALA A 57 -5.54 -5.80 6.81
CA ALA A 57 -6.56 -5.13 7.59
C ALA A 57 -7.24 -4.06 6.72
N LEU A 58 -7.84 -4.50 5.61
CA LEU A 58 -8.47 -3.65 4.63
C LEU A 58 -9.59 -4.41 3.92
N GLY A 59 -10.84 -4.12 4.31
CA GLY A 59 -12.03 -4.71 3.68
C GLY A 59 -12.15 -6.23 3.89
N ASN A 60 -11.56 -6.75 4.95
CA ASN A 60 -11.64 -8.14 5.38
C ASN A 60 -12.14 -8.23 6.84
N ASP A 61 -12.24 -9.45 7.38
CA ASP A 61 -12.74 -9.70 8.74
C ASP A 61 -11.78 -9.30 9.86
N VAL A 62 -10.68 -8.61 9.55
CA VAL A 62 -9.75 -8.12 10.55
C VAL A 62 -10.16 -6.72 10.99
N GLU A 63 -10.78 -6.65 12.15
CA GLU A 63 -11.21 -5.38 12.73
C GLU A 63 -10.03 -4.64 13.37
N THR A 64 -9.98 -3.34 13.12
CA THR A 64 -9.03 -2.40 13.74
C THR A 64 -9.76 -1.15 14.24
N SER A 65 -9.16 -0.35 15.11
CA SER A 65 -9.72 0.94 15.50
C SER A 65 -9.62 1.95 14.34
N HIS A 66 -8.41 2.14 13.82
CA HIS A 66 -8.14 3.09 12.72
C HIS A 66 -7.13 2.55 11.70
N LEU A 67 -6.40 1.50 12.05
CA LEU A 67 -5.35 0.95 11.20
C LEU A 67 -5.92 0.29 9.95
N LEU A 68 -5.44 0.68 8.79
CA LEU A 68 -5.63 -0.02 7.53
C LEU A 68 -4.27 -0.50 7.06
N ALA A 69 -4.17 -1.72 6.58
CA ALA A 69 -2.90 -2.28 6.12
C ALA A 69 -3.09 -3.26 4.97
N CYS A 70 -2.29 -3.08 3.94
CA CYS A 70 -2.15 -4.03 2.85
C CYS A 70 -0.70 -4.04 2.36
N GLU A 71 -0.34 -5.03 1.59
CA GLU A 71 0.90 -5.02 0.83
C GLU A 71 0.62 -4.95 -0.66
N VAL A 72 1.54 -4.36 -1.38
CA VAL A 72 1.48 -4.22 -2.83
C VAL A 72 2.74 -4.80 -3.44
N LEU A 73 2.54 -5.71 -4.40
CA LEU A 73 3.62 -6.29 -5.20
C LEU A 73 3.47 -5.81 -6.64
N THR A 74 4.53 -5.22 -7.15
CA THR A 74 4.55 -4.57 -8.46
C THR A 74 5.68 -5.17 -9.29
N PRO A 75 5.39 -5.85 -10.41
CA PRO A 75 6.40 -6.37 -11.30
C PRO A 75 7.31 -5.27 -11.84
N GLY A 76 8.59 -5.57 -12.03
CA GLY A 76 9.58 -4.62 -12.55
C GLY A 76 9.13 -3.95 -13.85
N GLY A 77 9.24 -2.61 -13.91
CA GLY A 77 8.75 -1.78 -15.01
C GLY A 77 7.28 -1.35 -14.87
N ASN A 78 6.53 -1.88 -13.92
CA ASN A 78 5.13 -1.50 -13.72
C ASN A 78 4.97 -0.31 -12.75
N TRP A 79 3.80 0.31 -12.85
CA TRP A 79 3.38 1.48 -12.10
C TRP A 79 2.29 1.09 -11.11
N SER A 80 2.51 1.31 -9.83
CA SER A 80 1.52 1.11 -8.79
C SER A 80 1.16 2.41 -8.09
N SER A 81 0.18 2.39 -7.19
CA SER A 81 -0.43 3.63 -6.67
C SER A 81 -0.81 4.58 -7.81
N TYR A 82 -1.34 4.04 -8.90
CA TYR A 82 -1.61 4.77 -10.14
C TYR A 82 -3.02 4.42 -10.67
N PRO A 83 -3.81 5.42 -11.18
CA PRO A 83 -3.49 6.84 -11.27
C PRO A 83 -3.25 7.50 -9.90
N PRO A 84 -2.60 8.68 -9.88
CA PRO A 84 -2.41 9.44 -8.64
C PRO A 84 -3.74 9.74 -7.98
N HIS A 85 -3.76 9.69 -6.66
CA HIS A 85 -4.96 9.92 -5.86
C HIS A 85 -4.60 10.58 -4.52
N LYS A 86 -5.60 11.09 -3.83
CA LYS A 86 -5.46 11.65 -2.50
C LYS A 86 -6.53 11.12 -1.55
N HIS A 87 -6.28 11.28 -0.27
CA HIS A 87 -7.23 11.04 0.81
C HIS A 87 -6.88 11.97 1.98
N ASP A 88 -7.03 13.27 1.75
CA ASP A 88 -6.68 14.34 2.67
C ASP A 88 -7.87 15.26 3.01
N GLU A 89 -9.07 14.89 2.58
CA GLU A 89 -10.32 15.54 2.90
C GLU A 89 -11.34 14.56 3.49
N HIS A 90 -12.28 15.06 4.28
CA HIS A 90 -13.39 14.26 4.79
C HIS A 90 -14.67 14.63 4.05
N THR A 91 -15.07 13.78 3.10
CA THR A 91 -16.25 13.97 2.25
C THR A 91 -17.06 12.67 2.15
N GLU A 92 -18.12 12.64 1.37
CA GLU A 92 -18.85 11.40 1.10
C GLU A 92 -18.02 10.34 0.35
N VAL A 93 -17.03 10.78 -0.43
CA VAL A 93 -16.22 9.93 -1.33
C VAL A 93 -14.76 9.83 -0.93
N GLU A 94 -14.35 10.52 0.12
CA GLU A 94 -12.96 10.58 0.57
C GLU A 94 -12.87 10.60 2.10
N ARG A 95 -11.82 10.02 2.67
CA ARG A 95 -11.49 10.09 4.10
C ARG A 95 -10.09 10.62 4.29
N VAL A 96 -9.90 11.43 5.35
CA VAL A 96 -8.55 11.82 5.75
C VAL A 96 -7.82 10.61 6.29
N LEU A 97 -6.74 10.22 5.62
CA LEU A 97 -5.85 9.14 6.00
C LEU A 97 -4.41 9.60 5.83
N GLU A 98 -3.62 9.53 6.89
CA GLU A 98 -2.17 9.58 6.78
C GLU A 98 -1.67 8.20 6.33
N GLU A 99 -0.69 8.16 5.45
CA GLU A 99 -0.22 6.93 4.84
C GLU A 99 1.30 6.84 4.91
N ILE A 100 1.79 5.62 5.08
CA ILE A 100 3.21 5.31 4.93
C ILE A 100 3.41 4.10 4.03
N TYR A 101 4.46 4.13 3.21
CA TYR A 101 4.96 2.98 2.48
C TYR A 101 6.33 2.57 3.03
N TYR A 102 6.45 1.34 3.49
CA TYR A 102 7.74 0.70 3.77
C TYR A 102 8.13 -0.15 2.57
N TYR A 103 9.26 0.13 1.98
CA TYR A 103 9.71 -0.45 0.73
C TYR A 103 10.64 -1.65 0.89
N GLN A 104 10.48 -2.61 -0.02
CA GLN A 104 11.47 -3.64 -0.34
C GLN A 104 11.58 -3.72 -1.87
N VAL A 105 12.80 -3.78 -2.37
CA VAL A 105 13.05 -3.93 -3.79
C VAL A 105 13.87 -5.20 -3.98
N ARG A 106 13.45 -6.06 -4.91
CA ARG A 106 14.19 -7.28 -5.21
C ARG A 106 15.55 -6.93 -5.78
N ALA A 107 16.59 -7.61 -5.32
CA ALA A 107 17.93 -7.48 -5.90
C ALA A 107 17.92 -7.91 -7.37
N GLY A 108 18.74 -7.23 -8.17
CA GLY A 108 18.96 -7.57 -9.56
C GLY A 108 19.99 -8.68 -9.75
N GLU A 109 20.40 -8.86 -10.99
CA GLU A 109 21.47 -9.80 -11.34
C GLU A 109 22.79 -9.40 -10.67
N GLY A 110 23.53 -10.35 -10.11
CA GLY A 110 24.79 -10.12 -9.40
C GLY A 110 24.63 -9.30 -8.12
N ASP A 111 23.48 -9.44 -7.44
CA ASP A 111 23.13 -8.71 -6.21
C ASP A 111 23.11 -7.17 -6.39
N ALA A 112 22.87 -6.69 -7.61
CA ALA A 112 22.69 -5.27 -7.87
C ALA A 112 21.54 -4.72 -7.02
N GLU A 113 21.80 -3.63 -6.30
CA GLU A 113 20.78 -3.00 -5.47
C GLU A 113 19.67 -2.41 -6.33
N GLY A 114 18.44 -2.91 -6.10
CA GLY A 114 17.25 -2.43 -6.79
C GLY A 114 16.78 -1.08 -6.27
N PHE A 115 16.04 -0.36 -7.10
CA PHE A 115 15.40 0.89 -6.73
C PHE A 115 14.02 1.04 -7.36
N ALA A 116 13.24 1.96 -6.81
CA ALA A 116 11.95 2.38 -7.33
C ALA A 116 11.83 3.90 -7.23
N LEU A 117 10.78 4.48 -7.79
CA LEU A 117 10.51 5.91 -7.69
C LEU A 117 9.16 6.15 -7.03
N GLN A 118 9.09 7.18 -6.18
CA GLN A 118 7.85 7.62 -5.54
C GLN A 118 7.60 9.10 -5.83
N ARG A 119 6.32 9.40 -6.14
CA ARG A 119 5.86 10.78 -6.36
C ARG A 119 4.76 11.14 -5.38
N ILE A 120 4.88 12.34 -4.75
CA ILE A 120 3.84 13.02 -3.98
C ILE A 120 3.86 14.48 -4.45
N TYR A 121 2.68 15.09 -4.62
CA TYR A 121 2.60 16.47 -5.12
C TYR A 121 1.38 17.20 -4.54
N PRO A 122 1.32 18.54 -4.69
CA PRO A 122 0.30 19.35 -4.03
C PRO A 122 -1.14 18.94 -4.35
N SER A 123 -2.00 19.01 -3.34
CA SER A 123 -3.46 19.00 -3.46
C SER A 123 -4.04 20.35 -3.01
N PRO A 124 -5.32 20.65 -3.23
CA PRO A 124 -5.91 21.89 -2.79
C PRO A 124 -5.70 22.12 -1.28
N GLY A 125 -5.02 23.21 -0.91
CA GLY A 125 -4.73 23.57 0.47
C GLY A 125 -3.52 22.88 1.11
N HIS A 126 -2.85 21.99 0.40
CA HIS A 126 -1.71 21.22 0.90
C HIS A 126 -0.52 21.33 -0.05
N ASP A 127 0.60 21.85 0.48
CA ASP A 127 1.83 22.04 -0.28
C ASP A 127 2.87 20.98 0.13
N ILE A 128 3.07 20.02 -0.76
CA ILE A 128 4.05 18.95 -0.64
C ILE A 128 4.58 18.62 -2.03
N ASP A 129 5.88 18.44 -2.18
CA ASP A 129 6.48 18.13 -3.47
C ASP A 129 7.66 17.16 -3.27
N VAL A 130 7.43 15.88 -3.48
CA VAL A 130 8.42 14.82 -3.34
C VAL A 130 8.47 14.01 -4.63
N CYS A 131 9.65 13.94 -5.24
CA CYS A 131 9.95 13.02 -6.31
C CYS A 131 11.30 12.38 -5.99
N THR A 132 11.27 11.14 -5.54
CA THR A 132 12.47 10.52 -4.95
C THR A 132 12.66 9.09 -5.41
N GLU A 133 13.92 8.66 -5.44
CA GLU A 133 14.31 7.26 -5.47
C GLU A 133 14.07 6.65 -4.09
N VAL A 134 13.61 5.42 -4.05
CA VAL A 134 13.44 4.59 -2.85
C VAL A 134 14.09 3.22 -3.05
N ARG A 135 14.60 2.66 -1.96
CA ARG A 135 15.32 1.38 -1.90
C ARG A 135 14.75 0.46 -0.83
N GLY A 136 15.27 -0.74 -0.76
CA GLY A 136 14.87 -1.69 0.29
C GLY A 136 15.20 -1.17 1.69
N GLY A 137 14.18 -1.03 2.53
CA GLY A 137 14.26 -0.50 3.89
C GLY A 137 13.82 0.94 4.06
N ASP A 138 13.61 1.67 2.96
CA ASP A 138 13.12 3.05 3.02
C ASP A 138 11.65 3.12 3.44
N VAL A 139 11.29 4.25 4.04
CA VAL A 139 9.92 4.62 4.38
C VAL A 139 9.61 5.97 3.77
N VAL A 140 8.49 6.07 3.08
CA VAL A 140 7.93 7.33 2.62
C VAL A 140 6.66 7.64 3.40
N VAL A 141 6.57 8.85 3.94
CA VAL A 141 5.41 9.34 4.69
C VAL A 141 4.60 10.27 3.79
N MET A 142 3.31 10.01 3.71
CA MET A 142 2.34 10.77 2.90
C MET A 142 1.24 11.31 3.82
N PRO A 143 1.46 12.48 4.45
CA PRO A 143 0.50 13.05 5.38
C PRO A 143 -0.71 13.66 4.68
N TYR A 144 -0.56 14.06 3.43
CA TYR A 144 -1.55 14.69 2.54
C TYR A 144 -0.98 14.81 1.12
N GLY A 145 -1.78 15.32 0.22
CA GLY A 145 -1.41 15.55 -1.18
C GLY A 145 -1.74 14.38 -2.09
N TYR A 146 -1.74 14.66 -3.39
CA TYR A 146 -1.79 13.58 -4.37
C TYR A 146 -0.53 12.74 -4.31
N HIS A 147 -0.69 11.43 -4.29
CA HIS A 147 0.44 10.51 -4.29
C HIS A 147 0.24 9.37 -5.30
N GLY A 148 1.38 8.81 -5.70
CA GLY A 148 1.49 7.97 -6.88
C GLY A 148 1.98 8.77 -8.10
N PRO A 149 2.65 8.09 -9.01
CA PRO A 149 2.93 6.67 -8.98
C PRO A 149 3.99 6.26 -7.96
N SER A 150 3.98 4.98 -7.62
CA SER A 150 5.11 4.23 -7.10
C SER A 150 5.58 3.30 -8.22
N VAL A 151 6.77 3.54 -8.76
CA VAL A 151 7.23 2.95 -10.02
C VAL A 151 8.34 1.96 -9.77
N ALA A 152 8.13 0.70 -10.12
CA ALA A 152 9.17 -0.31 -10.10
C ALA A 152 10.15 -0.10 -11.27
N ALA A 153 11.44 0.01 -11.01
CA ALA A 153 12.43 0.09 -12.08
C ALA A 153 12.43 -1.22 -12.91
N PRO A 154 12.62 -1.17 -14.24
CA PRO A 154 12.70 -2.38 -15.04
C PRO A 154 13.76 -3.36 -14.53
N GLY A 155 13.39 -4.64 -14.37
CA GLY A 155 14.25 -5.68 -13.82
C GLY A 155 14.21 -5.83 -12.30
N TYR A 156 13.54 -4.92 -11.59
CA TYR A 156 13.46 -4.93 -10.12
C TYR A 156 12.00 -4.97 -9.68
N ASP A 157 11.56 -6.09 -9.11
CA ASP A 157 10.22 -6.18 -8.53
C ASP A 157 10.15 -5.35 -7.25
N LEU A 158 9.04 -4.64 -7.09
CA LEU A 158 8.81 -3.75 -5.98
C LEU A 158 7.74 -4.32 -5.05
N TYR A 159 8.06 -4.30 -3.76
CA TYR A 159 7.13 -4.52 -2.67
C TYR A 159 7.04 -3.24 -1.83
N TYR A 160 5.86 -2.91 -1.38
CA TYR A 160 5.70 -1.99 -0.26
C TYR A 160 4.56 -2.42 0.66
N LEU A 161 4.81 -2.30 1.97
CA LEU A 161 3.78 -2.38 2.98
C LEU A 161 3.12 -1.00 3.08
N ASN A 162 1.86 -0.96 2.73
CA ASN A 162 1.00 0.22 2.80
C ASN A 162 0.27 0.21 4.14
N VAL A 163 0.45 1.26 4.92
CA VAL A 163 -0.20 1.42 6.22
C VAL A 163 -0.84 2.80 6.28
N MET A 164 -2.12 2.83 6.61
CA MET A 164 -2.91 4.06 6.71
C MET A 164 -3.64 4.13 8.04
N ALA A 165 -3.87 5.34 8.50
CA ALA A 165 -4.78 5.63 9.59
C ALA A 165 -5.28 7.08 9.50
N GLY A 166 -6.47 7.33 9.96
CA GLY A 166 -7.05 8.67 9.97
C GLY A 166 -7.88 8.96 11.22
N PRO A 167 -8.30 10.21 11.40
CA PRO A 167 -9.05 10.65 12.58
C PRO A 167 -10.53 10.26 12.56
N ALA A 168 -11.07 9.82 11.42
CA ALA A 168 -12.48 9.44 11.31
C ALA A 168 -12.80 8.21 12.18
N GLU A 169 -14.01 8.14 12.69
CA GLU A 169 -14.48 6.99 13.49
C GLU A 169 -14.58 5.71 12.67
N ASP A 170 -14.84 5.86 11.36
CA ASP A 170 -14.83 4.74 10.41
C ASP A 170 -13.41 4.48 9.89
N SER A 171 -13.01 3.23 9.84
CA SER A 171 -11.76 2.78 9.20
C SER A 171 -12.05 2.38 7.76
N VAL A 172 -12.30 3.37 6.91
CA VAL A 172 -12.65 3.14 5.50
C VAL A 172 -11.64 3.79 4.58
N TRP A 173 -11.15 3.04 3.62
CA TRP A 173 -10.30 3.59 2.57
C TRP A 173 -11.14 4.16 1.44
N LEU A 174 -11.37 5.47 1.49
CA LEU A 174 -11.99 6.26 0.43
C LEU A 174 -10.99 7.28 -0.07
N MET A 175 -10.84 7.35 -1.37
CA MET A 175 -9.84 8.19 -2.05
C MET A 175 -10.42 8.85 -3.29
N THR A 176 -9.85 9.97 -3.67
CA THR A 176 -10.21 10.72 -4.88
C THR A 176 -9.02 10.74 -5.85
N ASP A 177 -9.21 10.25 -7.06
CA ASP A 177 -8.19 10.34 -8.12
C ASP A 177 -7.93 11.81 -8.49
N ASP A 178 -6.69 12.13 -8.88
CA ASP A 178 -6.41 13.40 -9.54
C ASP A 178 -7.25 13.53 -10.82
N PRO A 179 -8.09 14.55 -10.92
CA PRO A 179 -8.98 14.72 -12.08
C PRO A 179 -8.25 14.82 -13.41
N HIS A 180 -6.98 15.23 -13.41
CA HIS A 180 -6.16 15.26 -14.63
C HIS A 180 -5.75 13.87 -15.11
N HIS A 181 -5.85 12.85 -14.26
CA HIS A 181 -5.38 11.50 -14.54
C HIS A 181 -6.46 10.42 -14.47
N THR A 182 -7.72 10.77 -14.19
CA THR A 182 -8.84 9.82 -14.09
C THR A 182 -9.04 8.99 -15.36
N TRP A 183 -8.76 9.58 -16.53
CA TRP A 183 -8.87 8.93 -17.83
C TRP A 183 -8.01 7.67 -17.97
N VAL A 184 -6.95 7.54 -17.17
CA VAL A 184 -6.06 6.37 -17.17
C VAL A 184 -6.84 5.08 -16.89
N ARG A 185 -7.82 5.13 -15.99
CA ARG A 185 -8.64 3.95 -15.67
C ARG A 185 -9.42 3.43 -16.87
N GLN A 186 -9.80 4.32 -17.79
CA GLN A 186 -10.51 3.94 -19.01
C GLN A 186 -9.58 3.20 -19.98
N THR A 187 -8.27 3.45 -19.92
CA THR A 187 -7.29 2.73 -20.76
C THR A 187 -7.13 1.27 -20.38
N TRP A 188 -7.57 0.88 -19.18
CA TRP A 188 -7.49 -0.51 -18.72
C TRP A 188 -8.53 -1.41 -19.38
N GLU A 189 -9.59 -0.80 -19.91
CA GLU A 189 -10.62 -1.53 -20.65
C GLU A 189 -9.99 -2.19 -21.89
N GLY A 190 -10.10 -3.50 -21.97
CA GLY A 190 -9.51 -4.28 -23.08
C GLY A 190 -8.01 -4.55 -22.96
N GLN A 191 -7.37 -4.15 -21.87
CA GLN A 191 -5.99 -4.56 -21.57
C GLN A 191 -5.96 -5.75 -20.62
N GLU A 192 -5.05 -6.68 -20.86
CA GLU A 192 -4.81 -7.81 -19.98
C GLU A 192 -3.98 -7.39 -18.75
N VAL A 193 -4.18 -8.10 -17.67
CA VAL A 193 -3.31 -8.02 -16.49
C VAL A 193 -1.93 -8.55 -16.86
N ASP A 194 -0.88 -7.96 -16.30
CA ASP A 194 0.50 -8.42 -16.53
C ASP A 194 0.62 -9.92 -16.24
N PRO A 195 1.11 -10.74 -17.17
CA PRO A 195 1.16 -12.20 -17.03
C PRO A 195 2.12 -12.69 -15.93
N ARG A 196 2.97 -11.82 -15.38
CA ARG A 196 3.81 -12.13 -14.22
C ARG A 196 3.03 -12.16 -12.89
N LEU A 197 1.79 -11.71 -12.90
CA LEU A 197 0.89 -11.75 -11.76
C LEU A 197 0.03 -13.03 -11.78
N PRO A 198 -0.25 -13.64 -10.62
CA PRO A 198 0.14 -13.19 -9.28
C PRO A 198 1.59 -13.53 -8.96
N MET A 199 2.27 -12.65 -8.21
CA MET A 199 3.66 -12.87 -7.74
C MET A 199 3.73 -13.76 -6.50
N THR A 200 2.63 -13.88 -5.78
CA THR A 200 2.45 -14.82 -4.65
C THR A 200 1.13 -15.55 -4.83
N PRO A 201 0.97 -16.76 -4.25
CA PRO A 201 -0.30 -17.48 -4.36
C PRO A 201 -1.47 -16.61 -3.93
N MET A 202 -2.53 -16.61 -4.75
CA MET A 202 -3.80 -16.00 -4.40
C MET A 202 -4.58 -16.93 -3.48
N ASN A 203 -5.29 -16.34 -2.54
CA ASN A 203 -6.30 -17.02 -1.75
C ASN A 203 -7.66 -16.68 -2.35
N ASP A 204 -8.46 -17.68 -2.60
CA ASP A 204 -9.83 -17.57 -3.13
C ASP A 204 -10.79 -16.97 -2.08
#